data_1a829b0d28da66ce3d183e1e8f609543
#
_entry.id   1a829b0d28da66ce3d183e1e8f609543
#
_cell.length_a   1.000
_cell.length_b   1.000
_cell.length_c   1.000
_cell.angle_alpha   90.00
_cell.angle_beta   90.00
_cell.angle_gamma   90.00
#
_symmetry.space_group_name_H-M   'P 1'
#
loop_
_entity.id
_entity.type
_entity.pdbx_description
1 polymer ?
#
loop_
_entity_poly.entity_id
_entity_poly.type
_entity_poly.pdbx_seq_one_letter_code
_entity_poly.pdbx_strand_id
1 'polypeptide(L)'
;MANISTIVALYQAGESLYDLFDKVLLIHEGRCCYYGPADKAAEYFKTLGFHQPDRWTTADFLTSVTDDHERHIRDGYEDRIPRTGAQFGKAFMDSQQHTENLQEIEEFEKETTRMAEERRAAASKATKKKNFTLPFHKQVMACTKRQFLVMVGDPQSLGGKWGGILFQALIVGSLFFNLPNTAEGVFPRGGVLFFMLLFNALLALAELTAAFESRPILLKHKSFSFYRPAAYAIAQTVVDIPLVLVQVVIFDLVVYFMVNLQRTASQFFISLLFLWIVTMTMYAFFRAIGSLVGSLDIATRITGVAIQALVVYTGYLIPPSKMHPWFSWLRWINPIQYAFEGLLVNEFYNLEIQCTPPYIAPGIPGAQEQYQACAIQGSRPGTLTVAGADYADAAFGYRRSHLWRNFGIITGMFIFFVCLTAIGMESQKPNKGGGAVTIFKRGQVPKSVEKDMETQKPSDEESGTTEPGAVNEKQGSEDSDDKLGGVAKNETIFTFQNITYTIPYEKGERTLLKDVQG
;
A
#
# COMPACT_ATOMS: atom_id res chain seq x y z
N MET A 1 14.04 -15.85 -11.58
CA MET A 1 12.98 -15.38 -12.47
C MET A 1 11.92 -16.47 -12.54
N ALA A 2 10.67 -16.12 -12.74
CA ALA A 2 9.54 -17.05 -12.57
C ALA A 2 9.18 -17.85 -13.82
N ASN A 3 9.99 -17.94 -14.85
CA ASN A 3 9.71 -18.64 -16.13
C ASN A 3 8.21 -18.58 -16.53
N ILE A 4 7.69 -17.36 -16.60
CA ILE A 4 6.29 -17.11 -16.98
C ILE A 4 6.32 -16.28 -18.26
N SER A 5 5.62 -16.73 -19.31
CA SER A 5 5.40 -15.92 -20.50
C SER A 5 4.49 -14.74 -20.13
N THR A 6 4.95 -13.54 -20.43
CA THR A 6 4.25 -12.31 -20.06
C THR A 6 4.00 -11.47 -21.30
N ILE A 7 2.74 -11.11 -21.54
CA ILE A 7 2.35 -10.18 -22.61
C ILE A 7 1.95 -8.86 -21.96
N VAL A 8 2.54 -7.76 -22.41
CA VAL A 8 2.32 -6.43 -21.86
C VAL A 8 2.06 -5.43 -22.98
N ALA A 9 1.02 -4.61 -22.83
CA ALA A 9 0.84 -3.43 -23.67
C ALA A 9 1.65 -2.27 -23.05
N LEU A 10 2.52 -1.67 -23.85
CA LEU A 10 3.37 -0.55 -23.44
C LEU A 10 2.91 0.73 -24.10
N TYR A 11 3.06 1.83 -23.38
CA TYR A 11 2.86 3.18 -23.88
C TYR A 11 4.09 4.02 -23.50
N GLN A 12 4.72 4.67 -24.46
CA GLN A 12 5.92 5.51 -24.26
C GLN A 12 7.01 4.81 -23.42
N ALA A 13 7.42 3.62 -23.85
CA ALA A 13 8.46 2.85 -23.15
C ALA A 13 9.85 3.44 -23.43
N GLY A 14 10.62 3.69 -22.36
CA GLY A 14 12.04 4.03 -22.51
C GLY A 14 12.85 2.82 -22.96
N GLU A 15 14.03 3.05 -23.59
CA GLU A 15 14.89 2.01 -24.16
C GLU A 15 15.23 0.90 -23.15
N SER A 16 15.58 1.28 -21.93
CA SER A 16 15.90 0.31 -20.86
C SER A 16 14.75 -0.62 -20.46
N LEU A 17 13.50 -0.21 -20.72
CA LEU A 17 12.33 -1.07 -20.54
C LEU A 17 12.08 -1.93 -21.77
N TYR A 18 12.28 -1.37 -22.96
CA TYR A 18 12.13 -2.07 -24.23
C TYR A 18 13.09 -3.25 -24.34
N ASP A 19 14.36 -3.08 -23.97
CA ASP A 19 15.40 -4.09 -23.97
C ASP A 19 15.13 -5.31 -23.05
N LEU A 20 14.12 -5.24 -22.19
CA LEU A 20 13.73 -6.35 -21.33
C LEU A 20 12.81 -7.37 -22.02
N PHE A 21 12.32 -7.07 -23.22
CA PHE A 21 11.38 -7.93 -23.94
C PHE A 21 12.09 -8.74 -25.03
N ASP A 22 11.73 -10.02 -25.13
CA ASP A 22 12.28 -10.93 -26.14
C ASP A 22 11.66 -10.66 -27.51
N LYS A 23 10.35 -10.43 -27.56
CA LYS A 23 9.58 -10.20 -28.80
C LYS A 23 8.67 -8.99 -28.65
N VAL A 24 8.42 -8.32 -29.78
CA VAL A 24 7.49 -7.19 -29.88
C VAL A 24 6.42 -7.48 -30.94
N LEU A 25 5.19 -7.09 -30.65
CA LEU A 25 4.05 -7.11 -31.56
C LEU A 25 3.61 -5.68 -31.84
N LEU A 26 3.68 -5.25 -33.10
CA LEU A 26 3.17 -3.95 -33.54
C LEU A 26 1.87 -4.13 -34.31
N ILE A 27 0.81 -3.44 -33.89
CA ILE A 27 -0.52 -3.49 -34.51
C ILE A 27 -0.90 -2.10 -35.02
N HIS A 28 -1.36 -2.00 -36.25
CA HIS A 28 -1.92 -0.80 -36.84
C HIS A 28 -3.22 -1.12 -37.57
N GLU A 29 -4.27 -0.35 -37.31
CA GLU A 29 -5.61 -0.58 -37.88
C GLU A 29 -6.11 -2.04 -37.72
N GLY A 30 -5.81 -2.67 -36.59
CA GLY A 30 -6.20 -4.05 -36.28
C GLY A 30 -5.44 -5.14 -37.04
N ARG A 31 -4.35 -4.81 -37.70
CA ARG A 31 -3.49 -5.74 -38.44
C ARG A 31 -2.10 -5.79 -37.82
N CYS A 32 -1.48 -6.96 -37.87
CA CYS A 32 -0.10 -7.16 -37.45
C CYS A 32 0.85 -6.51 -38.48
N CYS A 33 1.61 -5.52 -38.04
CA CYS A 33 2.63 -4.84 -38.87
C CYS A 33 4.02 -5.46 -38.67
N TYR A 34 4.26 -6.02 -37.51
CA TYR A 34 5.47 -6.74 -37.15
C TYR A 34 5.19 -7.64 -35.93
N TYR A 35 5.72 -8.83 -35.97
CA TYR A 35 5.87 -9.71 -34.83
C TYR A 35 7.22 -10.44 -34.94
N GLY A 36 8.02 -10.36 -33.89
CA GLY A 36 9.34 -10.99 -33.89
C GLY A 36 10.25 -10.45 -32.79
N PRO A 37 11.54 -10.82 -32.84
CA PRO A 37 12.54 -10.37 -31.87
C PRO A 37 12.57 -8.85 -31.75
N ALA A 38 12.65 -8.36 -30.49
CA ALA A 38 12.59 -6.92 -30.20
C ALA A 38 13.79 -6.17 -30.79
N ASP A 39 14.97 -6.78 -30.79
CA ASP A 39 16.20 -6.23 -31.33
C ASP A 39 16.18 -6.06 -32.87
N LYS A 40 15.41 -6.89 -33.60
CA LYS A 40 15.28 -6.82 -35.05
C LYS A 40 14.19 -5.89 -35.56
N ALA A 41 13.28 -5.43 -34.67
CA ALA A 41 12.11 -4.67 -35.09
C ALA A 41 12.48 -3.35 -35.78
N ALA A 42 13.40 -2.58 -35.21
CA ALA A 42 13.84 -1.31 -35.82
C ALA A 42 14.52 -1.52 -37.17
N GLU A 43 15.32 -2.56 -37.34
CA GLU A 43 16.00 -2.90 -38.58
C GLU A 43 14.97 -3.27 -39.66
N TYR A 44 13.96 -4.06 -39.34
CA TYR A 44 12.86 -4.41 -40.25
C TYR A 44 12.20 -3.16 -40.85
N PHE A 45 11.81 -2.18 -40.02
CA PHE A 45 11.20 -0.96 -40.55
C PHE A 45 12.17 -0.07 -41.32
N LYS A 46 13.45 -0.08 -40.96
CA LYS A 46 14.48 0.59 -41.77
C LYS A 46 14.64 -0.01 -43.19
N THR A 47 14.42 -1.33 -43.34
CA THR A 47 14.44 -1.98 -44.68
C THR A 47 13.21 -1.59 -45.50
N LEU A 48 12.06 -1.29 -44.88
CA LEU A 48 10.87 -0.81 -45.57
C LEU A 48 10.95 0.66 -46.01
N GLY A 49 12.03 1.40 -45.63
CA GLY A 49 12.25 2.77 -46.03
C GLY A 49 11.94 3.81 -44.95
N PHE A 50 11.74 3.39 -43.69
CA PHE A 50 11.58 4.32 -42.57
C PHE A 50 12.94 4.73 -42.00
N HIS A 51 13.01 5.94 -41.45
CA HIS A 51 14.20 6.50 -40.81
C HIS A 51 13.95 6.70 -39.32
N GLN A 52 14.84 6.18 -38.49
CA GLN A 52 14.81 6.44 -37.04
C GLN A 52 15.61 7.69 -36.75
N PRO A 53 14.99 8.77 -36.22
CA PRO A 53 15.71 9.98 -35.84
C PRO A 53 16.74 9.72 -34.73
N ASP A 54 17.81 10.51 -34.72
CA ASP A 54 18.81 10.47 -33.66
C ASP A 54 18.15 10.76 -32.29
N ARG A 55 18.55 10.00 -31.27
CA ARG A 55 18.05 10.09 -29.87
C ARG A 55 16.60 9.62 -29.65
N TRP A 56 15.91 9.08 -30.64
CA TRP A 56 14.62 8.44 -30.42
C TRP A 56 14.81 7.04 -29.85
N THR A 57 13.94 6.68 -28.88
CA THR A 57 13.90 5.30 -28.39
C THR A 57 13.37 4.38 -29.48
N THR A 58 13.74 3.11 -29.41
CA THR A 58 13.21 2.10 -30.34
C THR A 58 11.69 2.01 -30.27
N ALA A 59 11.12 2.10 -29.08
CA ALA A 59 9.67 2.10 -28.88
C ALA A 59 8.97 3.31 -29.54
N ASP A 60 9.52 4.52 -29.38
CA ASP A 60 8.97 5.72 -30.01
C ASP A 60 9.08 5.64 -31.54
N PHE A 61 10.19 5.14 -32.07
CA PHE A 61 10.33 4.91 -33.51
C PHE A 61 9.28 3.93 -34.04
N LEU A 62 9.07 2.79 -33.37
CA LEU A 62 8.07 1.80 -33.81
C LEU A 62 6.63 2.35 -33.78
N THR A 63 6.29 3.16 -32.80
CA THR A 63 4.97 3.81 -32.73
C THR A 63 4.82 4.87 -33.81
N SER A 64 5.85 5.67 -34.07
CA SER A 64 5.82 6.71 -35.10
C SER A 64 5.62 6.17 -36.52
N VAL A 65 6.15 4.98 -36.82
CA VAL A 65 5.98 4.34 -38.14
C VAL A 65 4.49 4.18 -38.50
N THR A 66 3.63 3.97 -37.50
CA THR A 66 2.20 3.79 -37.70
C THR A 66 1.40 5.11 -37.70
N ASP A 67 2.02 6.24 -37.33
CA ASP A 67 1.39 7.55 -37.33
C ASP A 67 1.76 8.35 -38.60
N ASP A 68 0.72 8.80 -39.34
CA ASP A 68 0.92 9.56 -40.57
C ASP A 68 1.62 10.92 -40.36
N HIS A 69 1.52 11.47 -39.15
CA HIS A 69 2.07 12.79 -38.83
C HIS A 69 3.49 12.74 -38.23
N GLU A 70 3.84 11.60 -37.60
CA GLU A 70 5.13 11.45 -36.89
C GLU A 70 6.12 10.56 -37.63
N ARG A 71 5.71 9.87 -38.69
CA ARG A 71 6.61 8.95 -39.43
C ARG A 71 7.70 9.70 -40.19
N HIS A 72 8.91 9.24 -40.06
CA HIS A 72 10.06 9.73 -40.79
C HIS A 72 10.42 8.75 -41.90
N ILE A 73 10.48 9.28 -43.16
CA ILE A 73 10.70 8.48 -44.37
C ILE A 73 12.11 8.76 -44.85
N ARG A 74 12.82 7.73 -45.33
CA ARG A 74 14.11 7.87 -45.96
C ARG A 74 13.94 8.47 -47.37
N ASP A 75 14.85 9.37 -47.78
CA ASP A 75 14.84 10.00 -49.10
C ASP A 75 14.74 8.97 -50.20
N GLY A 76 13.80 9.17 -51.13
CA GLY A 76 13.54 8.29 -52.27
C GLY A 76 12.66 7.06 -52.01
N TYR A 77 12.04 6.95 -50.81
CA TYR A 77 11.10 5.89 -50.46
C TYR A 77 9.67 6.37 -50.32
N GLU A 78 9.35 7.66 -50.55
CA GLU A 78 8.05 8.30 -50.27
C GLU A 78 6.87 7.57 -50.91
N ASP A 79 7.05 7.03 -52.12
CA ASP A 79 5.99 6.32 -52.87
C ASP A 79 5.98 4.79 -52.64
N ARG A 80 6.97 4.25 -51.95
CA ARG A 80 7.13 2.80 -51.78
C ARG A 80 6.79 2.28 -50.40
N ILE A 81 6.68 3.18 -49.42
CA ILE A 81 6.37 2.80 -48.04
C ILE A 81 4.93 2.36 -47.87
N PRO A 82 4.65 1.39 -46.99
CA PRO A 82 3.30 1.07 -46.59
C PRO A 82 2.70 2.23 -45.75
N ARG A 83 1.44 2.61 -46.03
CA ARG A 83 0.74 3.73 -45.37
C ARG A 83 -0.46 3.28 -44.56
N THR A 84 -1.12 2.21 -44.98
CA THR A 84 -2.33 1.69 -44.35
C THR A 84 -2.01 0.37 -43.62
N GLY A 85 -2.79 0.04 -42.59
CA GLY A 85 -2.65 -1.24 -41.87
C GLY A 85 -2.71 -2.47 -42.80
N ALA A 86 -3.48 -2.38 -43.91
CA ALA A 86 -3.52 -3.45 -44.91
C ALA A 86 -2.19 -3.59 -45.68
N GLN A 87 -1.53 -2.48 -45.99
CA GLN A 87 -0.24 -2.50 -46.68
C GLN A 87 0.88 -2.98 -45.74
N PHE A 88 0.88 -2.53 -44.47
CA PHE A 88 1.81 -3.01 -43.46
C PHE A 88 1.65 -4.52 -43.23
N GLY A 89 0.39 -4.98 -43.05
CA GLY A 89 0.12 -6.39 -42.84
C GLY A 89 0.58 -7.25 -44.03
N LYS A 90 0.35 -6.77 -45.27
CA LYS A 90 0.85 -7.48 -46.46
C LYS A 90 2.39 -7.49 -46.52
N ALA A 91 3.05 -6.36 -46.28
CA ALA A 91 4.50 -6.28 -46.27
C ALA A 91 5.11 -7.21 -45.21
N PHE A 92 4.45 -7.36 -44.05
CA PHE A 92 4.90 -8.29 -43.03
C PHE A 92 4.69 -9.76 -43.44
N MET A 93 3.53 -10.11 -43.99
CA MET A 93 3.27 -11.49 -44.49
C MET A 93 4.25 -11.93 -45.58
N ASP A 94 4.69 -10.99 -46.42
CA ASP A 94 5.67 -11.25 -47.51
C ASP A 94 7.12 -11.22 -46.99
N SER A 95 7.35 -10.96 -45.68
CA SER A 95 8.70 -10.81 -45.11
C SER A 95 9.33 -12.15 -44.69
N GLN A 96 10.67 -12.16 -44.66
CA GLN A 96 11.42 -13.28 -44.12
C GLN A 96 11.10 -13.53 -42.63
N GLN A 97 10.90 -12.47 -41.84
CA GLN A 97 10.58 -12.56 -40.44
C GLN A 97 9.28 -13.31 -40.18
N HIS A 98 8.25 -13.09 -41.02
CA HIS A 98 7.00 -13.85 -40.92
C HIS A 98 7.22 -15.33 -41.21
N THR A 99 8.01 -15.64 -42.21
CA THR A 99 8.37 -17.05 -42.57
C THR A 99 9.12 -17.73 -41.42
N GLU A 100 10.07 -17.03 -40.79
CA GLU A 100 10.81 -17.53 -39.62
C GLU A 100 9.85 -17.79 -38.45
N ASN A 101 8.91 -16.88 -38.18
CA ASN A 101 7.92 -17.04 -37.12
C ASN A 101 7.01 -18.27 -37.36
N LEU A 102 6.56 -18.49 -38.59
CA LEU A 102 5.75 -19.67 -38.93
C LEU A 102 6.52 -20.97 -38.71
N GLN A 103 7.79 -21.00 -39.05
CA GLN A 103 8.66 -22.15 -38.81
C GLN A 103 8.84 -22.41 -37.31
N GLU A 104 9.12 -21.37 -36.54
CA GLU A 104 9.21 -21.49 -35.06
C GLU A 104 7.89 -22.04 -34.45
N ILE A 105 6.73 -21.57 -34.92
CA ILE A 105 5.41 -22.06 -34.45
C ILE A 105 5.25 -23.55 -34.79
N GLU A 106 5.58 -23.94 -36.03
CA GLU A 106 5.42 -25.34 -36.48
C GLU A 106 6.36 -26.28 -35.72
N GLU A 107 7.61 -25.87 -35.48
CA GLU A 107 8.56 -26.65 -34.68
C GLU A 107 8.06 -26.80 -33.24
N PHE A 108 7.57 -25.72 -32.64
CA PHE A 108 7.01 -25.74 -31.28
C PHE A 108 5.76 -26.62 -31.18
N GLU A 109 4.87 -26.60 -32.17
CA GLU A 109 3.68 -27.47 -32.18
C GLU A 109 4.08 -28.97 -32.28
N LYS A 110 5.06 -29.31 -33.11
CA LYS A 110 5.61 -30.66 -33.20
C LYS A 110 6.23 -31.12 -31.88
N GLU A 111 7.02 -30.26 -31.25
CA GLU A 111 7.64 -30.56 -29.96
C GLU A 111 6.58 -30.70 -28.84
N THR A 112 5.61 -29.78 -28.80
CA THR A 112 4.51 -29.79 -27.83
C THR A 112 3.67 -31.04 -27.96
N THR A 113 3.37 -31.47 -29.17
CA THR A 113 2.60 -32.70 -29.42
C THR A 113 3.37 -33.94 -28.95
N ARG A 114 4.69 -33.98 -29.20
CA ARG A 114 5.56 -35.08 -28.73
C ARG A 114 5.62 -35.16 -27.20
N MET A 115 5.68 -34.01 -26.51
CA MET A 115 5.74 -33.94 -25.04
C MET A 115 4.37 -33.98 -24.36
N ALA A 116 3.25 -33.93 -25.10
CA ALA A 116 1.91 -33.83 -24.51
C ALA A 116 1.57 -35.01 -23.60
N GLU A 117 2.01 -36.22 -23.97
CA GLU A 117 1.78 -37.41 -23.15
C GLU A 117 2.61 -37.43 -21.89
N GLU A 118 3.90 -37.00 -21.98
CA GLU A 118 4.79 -36.89 -20.83
C GLU A 118 4.29 -35.80 -19.86
N ARG A 119 3.82 -34.68 -20.37
CA ARG A 119 3.21 -33.61 -19.60
C ARG A 119 1.93 -34.04 -18.90
N ARG A 120 1.05 -34.79 -19.57
CA ARG A 120 -0.18 -35.37 -18.97
C ARG A 120 0.18 -36.36 -17.86
N ALA A 121 1.16 -37.21 -18.06
CA ALA A 121 1.62 -38.17 -17.05
C ALA A 121 2.29 -37.46 -15.86
N ALA A 122 3.06 -36.40 -16.09
CA ALA A 122 3.65 -35.57 -15.05
C ALA A 122 2.60 -34.76 -14.27
N ALA A 123 1.59 -34.23 -14.96
CA ALA A 123 0.47 -33.49 -14.35
C ALA A 123 -0.39 -34.38 -13.46
N SER A 124 -0.63 -35.63 -13.86
CA SER A 124 -1.40 -36.62 -13.06
C SER A 124 -0.65 -37.06 -11.78
N LYS A 125 0.70 -37.04 -11.81
CA LYS A 125 1.56 -37.32 -10.65
C LYS A 125 1.84 -36.12 -9.77
N ALA A 126 1.58 -34.90 -10.25
CA ALA A 126 1.79 -33.67 -9.48
C ALA A 126 0.70 -33.56 -8.42
N THR A 127 1.00 -34.00 -7.21
CA THR A 127 0.26 -33.66 -5.98
C THR A 127 -0.01 -32.16 -5.99
N LYS A 128 -1.22 -31.71 -5.57
CA LYS A 128 -1.69 -30.32 -5.49
C LYS A 128 -0.53 -29.32 -5.27
N LYS A 129 0.04 -28.81 -6.34
CA LYS A 129 1.15 -27.87 -6.29
C LYS A 129 0.59 -26.50 -5.92
N LYS A 130 1.24 -25.87 -4.97
CA LYS A 130 0.94 -24.50 -4.52
C LYS A 130 0.90 -23.57 -5.74
N ASN A 131 -0.10 -22.71 -5.81
CA ASN A 131 -0.30 -21.72 -6.89
C ASN A 131 0.88 -20.75 -7.12
N PHE A 132 1.89 -20.78 -6.24
CA PHE A 132 3.04 -19.90 -6.28
C PHE A 132 4.34 -20.69 -6.44
N THR A 133 5.17 -20.27 -7.36
CA THR A 133 6.47 -20.92 -7.68
C THR A 133 7.50 -20.79 -6.56
N LEU A 134 7.47 -19.67 -5.81
CA LEU A 134 8.42 -19.39 -4.74
C LEU A 134 7.84 -19.73 -3.36
N PRO A 135 8.65 -20.24 -2.42
CA PRO A 135 8.24 -20.41 -1.03
C PRO A 135 7.97 -19.05 -0.37
N PHE A 136 7.09 -19.02 0.63
CA PHE A 136 6.58 -17.79 1.25
C PHE A 136 7.68 -16.83 1.74
N HIS A 137 8.73 -17.34 2.40
CA HIS A 137 9.83 -16.51 2.89
C HIS A 137 10.61 -15.79 1.76
N LYS A 138 10.78 -16.45 0.60
CA LYS A 138 11.40 -15.81 -0.58
C LYS A 138 10.50 -14.75 -1.21
N GLN A 139 9.17 -14.96 -1.16
CA GLN A 139 8.21 -13.92 -1.58
C GLN A 139 8.31 -12.69 -0.68
N VAL A 140 8.36 -12.87 0.65
CA VAL A 140 8.56 -11.78 1.60
C VAL A 140 9.85 -11.02 1.30
N MET A 141 10.96 -11.74 1.12
CA MET A 141 12.27 -11.11 0.83
C MET A 141 12.24 -10.30 -0.49
N ALA A 142 11.65 -10.86 -1.55
CA ALA A 142 11.54 -10.17 -2.83
C ALA A 142 10.66 -8.91 -2.72
N CYS A 143 9.52 -9.00 -2.02
CA CYS A 143 8.64 -7.87 -1.75
C CYS A 143 9.33 -6.80 -0.89
N THR A 144 10.09 -7.21 0.14
CA THR A 144 10.86 -6.28 0.99
C THR A 144 11.91 -5.52 0.18
N LYS A 145 12.69 -6.24 -0.66
CA LYS A 145 13.68 -5.59 -1.54
C LYS A 145 13.02 -4.59 -2.49
N ARG A 146 11.92 -5.00 -3.13
CA ARG A 146 11.16 -4.11 -4.02
C ARG A 146 10.65 -2.87 -3.28
N GLN A 147 10.03 -3.06 -2.12
CA GLN A 147 9.44 -1.96 -1.34
C GLN A 147 10.52 -0.99 -0.85
N PHE A 148 11.68 -1.50 -0.43
CA PHE A 148 12.83 -0.68 -0.06
C PHE A 148 13.35 0.15 -1.25
N LEU A 149 13.48 -0.47 -2.43
CA LEU A 149 13.92 0.25 -3.64
C LEU A 149 12.93 1.33 -4.10
N VAL A 150 11.62 1.04 -4.01
CA VAL A 150 10.58 2.04 -4.33
C VAL A 150 10.68 3.24 -3.40
N MET A 151 10.88 2.98 -2.10
CA MET A 151 11.00 4.03 -1.11
C MET A 151 12.27 4.90 -1.29
N VAL A 152 13.42 4.27 -1.52
CA VAL A 152 14.68 5.00 -1.76
C VAL A 152 14.63 5.76 -3.09
N GLY A 153 13.85 5.27 -4.05
CA GLY A 153 13.63 5.91 -5.34
C GLY A 153 12.76 7.18 -5.28
N ASP A 154 12.09 7.44 -4.14
CA ASP A 154 11.32 8.67 -3.91
C ASP A 154 11.87 9.48 -2.72
N PRO A 155 13.03 10.13 -2.88
CA PRO A 155 13.66 10.91 -1.81
C PRO A 155 12.85 12.16 -1.44
N GLN A 156 12.03 12.69 -2.34
CA GLN A 156 11.20 13.87 -2.10
C GLN A 156 10.11 13.57 -1.07
N SER A 157 9.39 12.48 -1.23
CA SER A 157 8.36 12.02 -0.28
C SER A 157 8.97 11.71 1.08
N LEU A 158 10.10 11.01 1.11
CA LEU A 158 10.81 10.66 2.34
C LEU A 158 11.33 11.90 3.08
N GLY A 159 11.95 12.84 2.36
CA GLY A 159 12.44 14.10 2.91
C GLY A 159 11.31 14.98 3.43
N GLY A 160 10.19 15.06 2.72
CA GLY A 160 8.98 15.75 3.16
C GLY A 160 8.40 15.16 4.45
N LYS A 161 8.34 13.84 4.55
CA LYS A 161 7.90 13.13 5.75
C LYS A 161 8.78 13.47 6.97
N TRP A 162 10.10 13.33 6.85
CA TRP A 162 11.02 13.61 7.94
C TRP A 162 11.11 15.11 8.30
N GLY A 163 11.04 16.00 7.31
CA GLY A 163 10.97 17.44 7.53
C GLY A 163 9.71 17.85 8.29
N GLY A 164 8.56 17.27 7.95
CA GLY A 164 7.30 17.48 8.66
C GLY A 164 7.37 17.02 10.12
N ILE A 165 8.00 15.87 10.37
CA ILE A 165 8.20 15.33 11.72
C ILE A 165 9.11 16.24 12.56
N LEU A 166 10.22 16.70 12.00
CA LEU A 166 11.12 17.65 12.65
C LEU A 166 10.40 18.95 13.01
N PHE A 167 9.64 19.51 12.07
CA PHE A 167 8.83 20.71 12.31
C PHE A 167 7.81 20.51 13.43
N GLN A 168 7.11 19.38 13.43
CA GLN A 168 6.16 19.02 14.48
C GLN A 168 6.84 18.85 15.85
N ALA A 169 8.03 18.23 15.89
CA ALA A 169 8.82 18.08 17.11
C ALA A 169 9.24 19.44 17.68
N LEU A 170 9.63 20.39 16.82
CA LEU A 170 9.96 21.75 17.24
C LEU A 170 8.75 22.50 17.81
N ILE A 171 7.56 22.32 17.22
CA ILE A 171 6.32 22.92 17.78
C ILE A 171 6.04 22.37 19.17
N VAL A 172 6.05 21.04 19.35
CA VAL A 172 5.81 20.41 20.66
C VAL A 172 6.87 20.82 21.67
N GLY A 173 8.14 20.77 21.27
CA GLY A 173 9.26 21.16 22.13
C GLY A 173 9.20 22.63 22.56
N SER A 174 8.77 23.53 21.67
CA SER A 174 8.61 24.95 21.99
C SER A 174 7.44 25.21 22.96
N LEU A 175 6.33 24.47 22.81
CA LEU A 175 5.16 24.60 23.68
C LEU A 175 5.47 24.19 25.13
N PHE A 176 6.30 23.17 25.31
CA PHE A 176 6.66 22.62 26.62
C PHE A 176 8.14 22.92 26.99
N PHE A 177 8.68 24.05 26.54
CA PHE A 177 10.10 24.33 26.69
C PHE A 177 10.55 24.42 28.15
N ASN A 178 11.61 23.67 28.50
CA ASN A 178 12.33 23.71 29.78
C ASN A 178 11.42 23.60 31.01
N LEU A 179 10.66 22.50 31.12
CA LEU A 179 9.77 22.26 32.26
C LEU A 179 10.55 22.14 33.58
N PRO A 180 10.12 22.83 34.64
CA PRO A 180 10.77 22.75 35.94
C PRO A 180 10.46 21.41 36.65
N ASN A 181 11.37 21.01 37.57
CA ASN A 181 11.15 19.83 38.43
C ASN A 181 10.35 20.20 39.70
N THR A 182 9.38 21.08 39.58
CA THR A 182 8.50 21.55 40.66
C THR A 182 7.09 21.04 40.51
N ALA A 183 6.28 21.19 41.55
CA ALA A 183 4.86 20.80 41.53
C ALA A 183 4.08 21.41 40.34
N GLU A 184 4.44 22.63 39.91
CA GLU A 184 3.85 23.28 38.75
C GLU A 184 4.16 22.56 37.43
N GLY A 185 5.38 21.98 37.30
CA GLY A 185 5.80 21.28 36.09
C GLY A 185 5.25 19.87 35.92
N VAL A 186 4.60 19.30 36.94
CA VAL A 186 4.15 17.90 36.93
C VAL A 186 3.05 17.64 35.91
N PHE A 187 2.02 18.48 35.87
CA PHE A 187 0.92 18.33 34.93
C PHE A 187 1.34 18.55 33.48
N PRO A 188 2.06 19.63 33.13
CA PRO A 188 2.62 19.80 31.79
C PRO A 188 3.56 18.67 31.37
N ARG A 189 4.34 18.08 32.30
CA ARG A 189 5.23 16.94 32.01
C ARG A 189 4.44 15.70 31.59
N GLY A 190 3.33 15.40 32.25
CA GLY A 190 2.37 14.39 31.79
C GLY A 190 1.77 14.73 30.43
N GLY A 191 1.49 16.01 30.19
CA GLY A 191 0.96 16.54 28.93
C GLY A 191 1.88 16.29 27.74
N VAL A 192 3.17 16.62 27.87
CA VAL A 192 4.11 16.39 26.76
C VAL A 192 4.25 14.92 26.42
N LEU A 193 4.31 14.02 27.40
CA LEU A 193 4.36 12.57 27.15
C LEU A 193 3.11 12.09 26.40
N PHE A 194 1.95 12.61 26.75
CA PHE A 194 0.71 12.35 26.01
C PHE A 194 0.76 12.87 24.57
N PHE A 195 1.23 14.11 24.36
CA PHE A 195 1.33 14.69 23.02
C PHE A 195 2.37 13.98 22.16
N MET A 196 3.48 13.51 22.73
CA MET A 196 4.47 12.70 22.00
C MET A 196 3.84 11.44 21.41
N LEU A 197 3.00 10.75 22.18
CA LEU A 197 2.28 9.56 21.72
C LEU A 197 1.19 9.91 20.70
N LEU A 198 0.41 10.94 20.99
CA LEU A 198 -0.71 11.36 20.16
C LEU A 198 -0.25 11.76 18.76
N PHE A 199 0.77 12.60 18.66
CA PHE A 199 1.23 13.09 17.36
C PHE A 199 1.86 11.98 16.51
N ASN A 200 2.64 11.07 17.11
CA ASN A 200 3.15 9.93 16.38
C ASN A 200 2.02 8.95 15.94
N ALA A 201 0.97 8.80 16.76
CA ALA A 201 -0.21 8.02 16.38
C ALA A 201 -1.01 8.67 15.24
N LEU A 202 -1.14 10.00 15.24
CA LEU A 202 -1.84 10.73 14.16
C LEU A 202 -1.06 10.70 12.84
N LEU A 203 0.27 10.75 12.88
CA LEU A 203 1.10 10.57 11.67
C LEU A 203 0.89 9.19 11.02
N ALA A 204 0.66 8.17 11.83
CA ALA A 204 0.37 6.83 11.35
C ALA A 204 -0.95 6.73 10.56
N LEU A 205 -1.85 7.72 10.66
CA LEU A 205 -3.11 7.77 9.90
C LEU A 205 -2.89 7.77 8.37
N ALA A 206 -1.78 8.33 7.91
CA ALA A 206 -1.42 8.33 6.48
C ALA A 206 -1.32 6.91 5.90
N GLU A 207 -1.04 5.90 6.73
CA GLU A 207 -0.98 4.50 6.30
C GLU A 207 -2.35 3.93 5.88
N LEU A 208 -3.44 4.54 6.36
CA LEU A 208 -4.79 4.18 5.93
C LEU A 208 -4.99 4.50 4.44
N THR A 209 -4.67 5.73 4.02
CA THR A 209 -4.80 6.16 2.62
C THR A 209 -3.85 5.38 1.72
N ALA A 210 -2.59 5.22 2.12
CA ALA A 210 -1.60 4.44 1.39
C ALA A 210 -2.02 2.97 1.17
N ALA A 211 -2.73 2.36 2.14
CA ALA A 211 -3.27 1.01 2.01
C ALA A 211 -4.35 0.92 0.91
N PHE A 212 -5.17 1.96 0.72
CA PHE A 212 -6.16 2.01 -0.35
C PHE A 212 -5.54 2.30 -1.72
N GLU A 213 -4.56 3.20 -1.80
CA GLU A 213 -3.84 3.53 -3.03
C GLU A 213 -3.07 2.33 -3.60
N SER A 214 -2.46 1.54 -2.73
CA SER A 214 -1.71 0.34 -3.14
C SER A 214 -2.61 -0.86 -3.51
N ARG A 215 -3.88 -0.86 -3.10
CA ARG A 215 -4.82 -1.99 -3.27
C ARG A 215 -5.03 -2.43 -4.73
N PRO A 216 -5.27 -1.54 -5.72
CA PRO A 216 -5.46 -1.96 -7.11
C PRO A 216 -4.26 -2.71 -7.66
N ILE A 217 -3.04 -2.24 -7.34
CA ILE A 217 -1.78 -2.87 -7.76
C ILE A 217 -1.64 -4.25 -7.10
N LEU A 218 -1.93 -4.34 -5.79
CA LEU A 218 -1.86 -5.59 -5.04
C LEU A 218 -2.83 -6.63 -5.58
N LEU A 219 -4.06 -6.24 -5.89
CA LEU A 219 -5.08 -7.13 -6.46
C LEU A 219 -4.70 -7.59 -7.87
N LYS A 220 -4.11 -6.71 -8.68
CA LYS A 220 -3.56 -7.08 -9.99
C LYS A 220 -2.43 -8.09 -9.87
N HIS A 221 -1.49 -7.90 -8.94
CA HIS A 221 -0.42 -8.86 -8.70
C HIS A 221 -0.94 -10.20 -8.14
N LYS A 222 -2.01 -10.16 -7.33
CA LYS A 222 -2.69 -11.36 -6.84
C LYS A 222 -3.33 -12.14 -8.00
N SER A 223 -4.02 -11.47 -8.94
CA SER A 223 -4.63 -12.12 -10.10
C SER A 223 -3.60 -12.76 -11.04
N PHE A 224 -2.40 -12.20 -11.11
CA PHE A 224 -1.27 -12.77 -11.85
C PHE A 224 -0.48 -13.83 -11.07
N SER A 225 -0.90 -14.16 -9.85
CA SER A 225 -0.21 -15.14 -8.98
C SER A 225 1.28 -14.85 -8.75
N PHE A 226 1.68 -13.56 -8.73
CA PHE A 226 3.08 -13.18 -8.52
C PHE A 226 3.55 -13.51 -7.11
N TYR A 227 2.77 -13.13 -6.09
CA TYR A 227 3.02 -13.39 -4.67
C TYR A 227 1.73 -13.33 -3.87
N ARG A 228 1.76 -13.88 -2.66
CA ARG A 228 0.64 -13.77 -1.72
C ARG A 228 0.54 -12.36 -1.15
N PRO A 229 -0.66 -11.76 -1.09
CA PRO A 229 -0.85 -10.46 -0.43
C PRO A 229 -0.31 -10.39 1.00
N ALA A 230 -0.41 -11.48 1.76
CA ALA A 230 0.18 -11.60 3.09
C ALA A 230 1.71 -11.38 3.09
N ALA A 231 2.42 -11.82 2.05
CA ALA A 231 3.87 -11.57 1.93
C ALA A 231 4.18 -10.09 1.75
N TYR A 232 3.33 -9.36 1.02
CA TYR A 232 3.45 -7.91 0.87
C TYR A 232 3.19 -7.17 2.19
N ALA A 233 2.16 -7.56 2.96
CA ALA A 233 1.87 -6.96 4.27
C ALA A 233 3.06 -7.08 5.24
N ILE A 234 3.69 -8.26 5.31
CA ILE A 234 4.89 -8.47 6.13
C ILE A 234 6.06 -7.65 5.59
N ALA A 235 6.25 -7.61 4.28
CA ALA A 235 7.33 -6.85 3.65
C ALA A 235 7.25 -5.35 3.95
N GLN A 236 6.05 -4.75 3.90
CA GLN A 236 5.84 -3.37 4.32
C GLN A 236 6.26 -3.15 5.77
N THR A 237 5.80 -4.02 6.68
CA THR A 237 6.15 -3.92 8.10
C THR A 237 7.66 -4.01 8.32
N VAL A 238 8.36 -4.90 7.62
CA VAL A 238 9.82 -5.03 7.72
C VAL A 238 10.56 -3.78 7.25
N VAL A 239 10.09 -3.14 6.18
CA VAL A 239 10.67 -1.88 5.67
C VAL A 239 10.40 -0.72 6.62
N ASP A 240 9.26 -0.70 7.30
CA ASP A 240 8.92 0.36 8.26
C ASP A 240 9.79 0.32 9.52
N ILE A 241 10.29 -0.85 9.93
CA ILE A 241 11.11 -0.98 11.14
C ILE A 241 12.23 0.07 11.21
N PRO A 242 13.15 0.15 10.23
CA PRO A 242 14.21 1.15 10.25
C PRO A 242 13.69 2.57 10.00
N LEU A 243 12.65 2.73 9.17
CA LEU A 243 12.11 4.05 8.83
C LEU A 243 11.45 4.74 10.00
N VAL A 244 10.57 4.02 10.69
CA VAL A 244 9.88 4.53 11.87
C VAL A 244 10.88 4.73 13.02
N LEU A 245 11.94 3.91 13.10
CA LEU A 245 13.00 4.14 14.07
C LEU A 245 13.68 5.48 13.85
N VAL A 246 14.10 5.80 12.62
CA VAL A 246 14.69 7.11 12.28
C VAL A 246 13.72 8.24 12.57
N GLN A 247 12.45 8.08 12.17
CA GLN A 247 11.38 9.04 12.45
C GLN A 247 11.27 9.36 13.94
N VAL A 248 11.18 8.32 14.78
CA VAL A 248 10.99 8.46 16.23
C VAL A 248 12.25 9.00 16.89
N VAL A 249 13.45 8.63 16.42
CA VAL A 249 14.72 9.20 16.92
C VAL A 249 14.77 10.71 16.67
N ILE A 250 14.42 11.19 15.48
CA ILE A 250 14.38 12.63 15.16
C ILE A 250 13.39 13.34 16.09
N PHE A 251 12.20 12.79 16.25
CA PHE A 251 11.14 13.39 17.07
C PHE A 251 11.51 13.40 18.56
N ASP A 252 11.88 12.24 19.12
CA ASP A 252 12.18 12.08 20.55
C ASP A 252 13.40 12.89 20.96
N LEU A 253 14.46 12.89 20.14
CA LEU A 253 15.67 13.65 20.41
C LEU A 253 15.37 15.17 20.57
N VAL A 254 14.58 15.74 19.67
CA VAL A 254 14.24 17.15 19.72
C VAL A 254 13.36 17.45 20.93
N VAL A 255 12.26 16.73 21.11
CA VAL A 255 11.28 16.98 22.18
C VAL A 255 11.91 16.72 23.55
N TYR A 256 12.61 15.58 23.72
CA TYR A 256 13.21 15.18 24.99
C TYR A 256 14.15 16.22 25.58
N PHE A 257 15.03 16.78 24.74
CA PHE A 257 16.00 17.78 25.19
C PHE A 257 15.43 19.19 25.30
N MET A 258 14.49 19.58 24.43
CA MET A 258 13.84 20.89 24.53
C MET A 258 12.94 21.01 25.76
N VAL A 259 12.24 19.95 26.09
CA VAL A 259 11.32 19.92 27.24
C VAL A 259 12.07 19.77 28.57
N ASN A 260 13.33 19.35 28.55
CA ASN A 260 14.13 19.04 29.73
C ASN A 260 13.57 17.85 30.55
N LEU A 261 13.30 16.73 29.83
CA LEU A 261 12.96 15.46 30.48
C LEU A 261 14.20 14.88 31.21
N GLN A 262 14.03 13.79 31.96
CA GLN A 262 15.09 13.20 32.79
C GLN A 262 16.31 12.78 31.96
N ARG A 263 17.45 13.45 32.18
CA ARG A 263 18.69 13.31 31.38
C ARG A 263 19.52 12.10 31.77
N THR A 264 18.91 10.92 31.86
CA THR A 264 19.63 9.67 32.03
C THR A 264 19.53 8.82 30.76
N ALA A 265 20.64 8.18 30.35
CA ALA A 265 20.67 7.37 29.15
C ALA A 265 19.60 6.24 29.18
N SER A 266 19.42 5.62 30.33
CA SER A 266 18.42 4.54 30.50
C SER A 266 17.01 5.04 30.22
N GLN A 267 16.63 6.22 30.76
CA GLN A 267 15.26 6.76 30.58
C GLN A 267 15.02 7.22 29.16
N PHE A 268 16.04 7.82 28.50
CA PHE A 268 15.96 8.21 27.11
C PHE A 268 15.74 6.99 26.18
N PHE A 269 16.54 5.94 26.31
CA PHE A 269 16.39 4.77 25.46
C PHE A 269 15.09 3.98 25.72
N ILE A 270 14.59 4.00 26.96
CA ILE A 270 13.27 3.42 27.27
C ILE A 270 12.17 4.26 26.64
N SER A 271 12.25 5.60 26.70
CA SER A 271 11.31 6.50 26.01
C SER A 271 11.28 6.22 24.51
N LEU A 272 12.45 6.22 23.87
CA LEU A 272 12.60 5.91 22.46
C LEU A 272 12.00 4.55 22.09
N LEU A 273 12.24 3.51 22.88
CA LEU A 273 11.73 2.16 22.65
C LEU A 273 10.20 2.11 22.71
N PHE A 274 9.59 2.74 23.73
CA PHE A 274 8.14 2.79 23.87
C PHE A 274 7.49 3.59 22.74
N LEU A 275 8.08 4.72 22.40
CA LEU A 275 7.57 5.57 21.32
C LEU A 275 7.66 4.86 19.96
N TRP A 276 8.76 4.14 19.72
CA TRP A 276 8.94 3.35 18.51
C TRP A 276 7.92 2.20 18.40
N ILE A 277 7.78 1.38 19.44
CA ILE A 277 6.89 0.22 19.38
C ILE A 277 5.41 0.62 19.27
N VAL A 278 4.99 1.70 19.97
CA VAL A 278 3.61 2.18 19.84
C VAL A 278 3.35 2.77 18.46
N THR A 279 4.31 3.52 17.90
CA THR A 279 4.19 4.06 16.53
C THR A 279 4.06 2.92 15.52
N MET A 280 4.90 1.88 15.61
CA MET A 280 4.78 0.68 14.78
C MET A 280 3.42 -0.01 14.94
N THR A 281 2.90 -0.06 16.16
CA THR A 281 1.58 -0.63 16.45
C THR A 281 0.46 0.16 15.80
N MET A 282 0.55 1.49 15.83
CA MET A 282 -0.43 2.38 15.18
C MET A 282 -0.38 2.28 13.64
N TYR A 283 0.81 2.15 13.05
CA TYR A 283 0.96 1.84 11.62
C TYR A 283 0.24 0.55 11.24
N ALA A 284 0.49 -0.53 12.01
CA ALA A 284 -0.18 -1.81 11.80
C ALA A 284 -1.70 -1.73 12.03
N PHE A 285 -2.15 -0.97 13.03
CA PHE A 285 -3.57 -0.76 13.33
C PHE A 285 -4.33 -0.09 12.17
N PHE A 286 -3.82 1.02 11.63
CA PHE A 286 -4.48 1.70 10.51
C PHE A 286 -4.43 0.89 9.22
N ARG A 287 -3.36 0.16 8.97
CA ARG A 287 -3.29 -0.80 7.86
C ARG A 287 -4.27 -1.94 8.02
N ALA A 288 -4.48 -2.43 9.25
CA ALA A 288 -5.47 -3.48 9.51
C ALA A 288 -6.88 -2.99 9.16
N ILE A 289 -7.26 -1.78 9.60
CA ILE A 289 -8.54 -1.16 9.19
C ILE A 289 -8.60 -1.04 7.67
N GLY A 290 -7.55 -0.49 7.03
CA GLY A 290 -7.47 -0.36 5.58
C GLY A 290 -7.57 -1.69 4.83
N SER A 291 -7.07 -2.79 5.39
CA SER A 291 -7.12 -4.11 4.75
C SER A 291 -8.48 -4.80 4.87
N LEU A 292 -9.22 -4.54 5.95
CA LEU A 292 -10.51 -5.19 6.24
C LEU A 292 -11.70 -4.50 5.60
N VAL A 293 -11.61 -3.18 5.39
CA VAL A 293 -12.74 -2.35 4.92
C VAL A 293 -12.71 -2.20 3.41
N GLY A 294 -13.87 -2.25 2.77
CA GLY A 294 -14.02 -2.20 1.30
C GLY A 294 -13.80 -0.82 0.68
N SER A 295 -14.14 0.27 1.36
CA SER A 295 -14.04 1.64 0.85
C SER A 295 -13.29 2.56 1.82
N LEU A 296 -12.57 3.55 1.27
CA LEU A 296 -11.85 4.56 2.05
C LEU A 296 -12.81 5.37 2.94
N ASP A 297 -13.99 5.67 2.45
CA ASP A 297 -15.02 6.45 3.13
C ASP A 297 -15.50 5.79 4.44
N ILE A 298 -15.77 4.49 4.40
CA ILE A 298 -16.13 3.73 5.59
C ILE A 298 -14.92 3.60 6.53
N ALA A 299 -13.74 3.38 5.99
CA ALA A 299 -12.52 3.24 6.76
C ALA A 299 -12.18 4.53 7.53
N THR A 300 -12.33 5.71 6.92
CA THR A 300 -12.09 7.00 7.59
C THR A 300 -13.09 7.27 8.71
N ARG A 301 -14.37 6.90 8.54
CA ARG A 301 -15.38 7.01 9.62
C ARG A 301 -15.05 6.12 10.81
N ILE A 302 -14.73 4.84 10.55
CA ILE A 302 -14.32 3.90 11.61
C ILE A 302 -13.07 4.41 12.33
N THR A 303 -12.08 4.88 11.57
CA THR A 303 -10.83 5.40 12.09
C THR A 303 -11.04 6.66 12.93
N GLY A 304 -11.93 7.57 12.52
CA GLY A 304 -12.26 8.77 13.28
C GLY A 304 -12.81 8.43 14.67
N VAL A 305 -13.77 7.50 14.76
CA VAL A 305 -14.31 7.02 16.05
C VAL A 305 -13.24 6.30 16.86
N ALA A 306 -12.41 5.47 16.22
CA ALA A 306 -11.33 4.74 16.89
C ALA A 306 -10.28 5.69 17.49
N ILE A 307 -9.83 6.71 16.74
CA ILE A 307 -8.87 7.71 17.25
C ILE A 307 -9.46 8.44 18.46
N GLN A 308 -10.71 8.88 18.39
CA GLN A 308 -11.35 9.56 19.49
C GLN A 308 -11.39 8.67 20.75
N ALA A 309 -11.75 7.40 20.61
CA ALA A 309 -11.72 6.45 21.70
C ALA A 309 -10.30 6.24 22.25
N LEU A 310 -9.29 6.08 21.38
CA LEU A 310 -7.90 5.92 21.77
C LEU A 310 -7.38 7.14 22.56
N VAL A 311 -7.72 8.36 22.14
CA VAL A 311 -7.29 9.60 22.79
C VAL A 311 -7.93 9.76 24.16
N VAL A 312 -9.26 9.61 24.26
CA VAL A 312 -10.00 9.82 25.51
C VAL A 312 -9.64 8.78 26.56
N TYR A 313 -9.46 7.51 26.16
CA TYR A 313 -9.14 6.41 27.06
C TYR A 313 -7.63 6.13 27.20
N THR A 314 -6.79 7.12 26.93
CA THR A 314 -5.33 7.04 27.18
C THR A 314 -5.00 7.04 28.67
N GLY A 315 -5.82 7.64 29.50
CA GLY A 315 -5.59 7.75 30.95
C GLY A 315 -4.87 9.04 31.38
N TYR A 316 -4.55 9.96 30.45
CA TYR A 316 -4.00 11.28 30.78
C TYR A 316 -5.08 12.25 31.25
N LEU A 317 -6.14 12.43 30.48
CA LEU A 317 -7.24 13.35 30.79
C LEU A 317 -8.04 12.89 32.02
N ILE A 318 -8.36 11.61 32.08
CA ILE A 318 -9.04 10.98 33.19
C ILE A 318 -8.23 9.76 33.62
N PRO A 319 -7.65 9.76 34.84
CA PRO A 319 -6.93 8.60 35.36
C PRO A 319 -7.77 7.32 35.33
N PRO A 320 -7.16 6.14 35.10
CA PRO A 320 -7.90 4.88 35.01
C PRO A 320 -8.76 4.55 36.22
N SER A 321 -8.35 4.97 37.40
CA SER A 321 -9.08 4.79 38.66
C SER A 321 -10.37 5.61 38.76
N LYS A 322 -10.48 6.69 37.97
CA LYS A 322 -11.62 7.61 37.95
C LYS A 322 -12.50 7.44 36.73
N MET A 323 -12.17 6.52 35.82
CA MET A 323 -12.96 6.25 34.61
C MET A 323 -14.29 5.56 34.97
N HIS A 324 -15.36 6.00 34.34
CA HIS A 324 -16.68 5.36 34.49
C HIS A 324 -16.69 3.93 33.91
N PRO A 325 -17.31 2.95 34.53
CA PRO A 325 -17.19 1.53 34.16
C PRO A 325 -17.76 1.19 32.78
N TRP A 326 -18.71 1.98 32.24
CA TRP A 326 -19.43 1.66 30.98
C TRP A 326 -18.54 1.40 29.79
N PHE A 327 -17.53 2.23 29.57
CA PHE A 327 -16.59 2.11 28.45
C PHE A 327 -15.11 2.00 28.92
N SER A 328 -14.87 1.83 30.23
CA SER A 328 -13.52 1.71 30.78
C SER A 328 -12.74 0.51 30.22
N TRP A 329 -13.44 -0.50 29.69
CA TRP A 329 -12.82 -1.64 29.02
C TRP A 329 -12.04 -1.26 27.75
N LEU A 330 -12.37 -0.12 27.08
CA LEU A 330 -11.64 0.39 25.91
C LEU A 330 -10.15 0.62 26.21
N ARG A 331 -9.81 0.95 27.44
CA ARG A 331 -8.41 1.12 27.86
C ARG A 331 -7.58 -0.15 27.65
N TRP A 332 -8.18 -1.33 27.83
CA TRP A 332 -7.46 -2.60 27.71
C TRP A 332 -7.07 -2.95 26.27
N ILE A 333 -7.75 -2.41 25.29
CA ILE A 333 -7.47 -2.58 23.87
C ILE A 333 -6.72 -1.40 23.27
N ASN A 334 -6.36 -0.41 24.10
CA ASN A 334 -5.72 0.83 23.67
C ASN A 334 -4.19 0.75 23.82
N PRO A 335 -3.40 0.61 22.74
CA PRO A 335 -1.94 0.55 22.82
C PRO A 335 -1.33 1.85 23.37
N ILE A 336 -1.98 3.01 23.12
CA ILE A 336 -1.50 4.32 23.58
C ILE A 336 -1.55 4.41 25.10
N GLN A 337 -2.55 3.81 25.76
CA GLN A 337 -2.66 3.80 27.20
C GLN A 337 -1.46 3.06 27.86
N TYR A 338 -1.11 1.88 27.36
CA TYR A 338 0.04 1.14 27.87
C TYR A 338 1.36 1.87 27.63
N ALA A 339 1.50 2.55 26.49
CA ALA A 339 2.66 3.36 26.21
C ALA A 339 2.72 4.60 27.11
N PHE A 340 1.59 5.26 27.36
CA PHE A 340 1.53 6.40 28.27
C PHE A 340 1.89 6.01 29.70
N GLU A 341 1.36 4.91 30.23
CA GLU A 341 1.79 4.37 31.52
C GLU A 341 3.29 4.10 31.54
N GLY A 342 3.83 3.48 30.49
CA GLY A 342 5.27 3.18 30.37
C GLY A 342 6.14 4.43 30.38
N LEU A 343 5.79 5.44 29.56
CA LEU A 343 6.53 6.72 29.49
C LEU A 343 6.44 7.52 30.78
N LEU A 344 5.24 7.61 31.37
CA LEU A 344 5.02 8.35 32.59
C LEU A 344 5.82 7.74 33.77
N VAL A 345 5.73 6.43 33.94
CA VAL A 345 6.50 5.74 35.00
C VAL A 345 8.01 5.83 34.76
N ASN A 346 8.45 5.82 33.50
CA ASN A 346 9.86 5.98 33.17
C ASN A 346 10.37 7.38 33.52
N GLU A 347 9.62 8.42 33.21
CA GLU A 347 9.96 9.81 33.46
C GLU A 347 9.94 10.15 34.95
N PHE A 348 8.90 9.72 35.67
CA PHE A 348 8.73 10.07 37.08
C PHE A 348 9.52 9.20 38.06
N TYR A 349 10.18 8.12 37.61
CA TYR A 349 10.81 7.13 38.51
C TYR A 349 11.86 7.73 39.48
N ASN A 350 12.77 8.55 38.99
CA ASN A 350 13.82 9.18 39.77
C ASN A 350 13.62 10.70 39.92
N LEU A 351 12.42 11.18 39.64
CA LEU A 351 12.10 12.60 39.73
C LEU A 351 11.76 12.96 41.19
N GLU A 352 12.48 13.90 41.75
CA GLU A 352 12.11 14.56 43.01
C GLU A 352 11.38 15.85 42.68
N ILE A 353 10.09 15.90 43.00
CA ILE A 353 9.23 17.04 42.75
C ILE A 353 9.32 17.98 43.92
N GLN A 354 9.86 19.16 43.72
CA GLN A 354 9.93 20.19 44.73
C GLN A 354 8.64 21.00 44.77
N CYS A 355 8.11 21.24 45.95
CA CYS A 355 6.93 22.05 46.14
C CYS A 355 7.31 23.50 46.45
N THR A 356 6.84 24.36 45.59
CA THR A 356 6.97 25.83 45.73
C THR A 356 5.60 26.45 45.89
N PRO A 357 5.43 27.62 46.51
CA PRO A 357 4.16 28.32 46.52
C PRO A 357 3.62 28.50 45.09
N PRO A 358 2.33 28.27 44.83
CA PRO A 358 1.19 28.06 45.77
C PRO A 358 0.93 26.61 46.19
N TYR A 359 1.76 25.64 45.83
CA TYR A 359 1.56 24.20 46.09
C TYR A 359 1.99 23.75 47.51
N ILE A 360 2.11 24.66 48.46
CA ILE A 360 2.42 24.36 49.87
C ILE A 360 1.19 24.59 50.71
N ALA A 361 0.79 23.60 51.51
CA ALA A 361 -0.35 23.72 52.43
C ALA A 361 0.07 23.41 53.88
N PRO A 362 -0.27 24.25 54.89
CA PRO A 362 -0.87 25.57 54.76
C PRO A 362 0.16 26.59 54.24
N GLY A 363 -0.29 27.46 53.33
CA GLY A 363 0.57 28.54 52.72
C GLY A 363 0.77 29.73 53.64
N ILE A 364 1.04 29.49 54.95
CA ILE A 364 1.25 30.55 55.92
C ILE A 364 2.73 30.97 55.96
N PRO A 365 3.07 32.25 55.74
CA PRO A 365 4.41 32.71 55.85
C PRO A 365 5.01 32.45 57.25
N GLY A 366 6.18 31.77 57.31
CA GLY A 366 6.87 31.45 58.56
C GLY A 366 6.41 30.19 59.28
N ALA A 367 5.50 29.37 58.69
CA ALA A 367 5.19 28.05 59.20
C ALA A 367 6.41 27.14 59.12
N GLN A 368 6.63 26.35 60.19
CA GLN A 368 7.72 25.35 60.20
C GLN A 368 7.44 24.24 59.18
N GLU A 369 8.44 23.78 58.46
CA GLU A 369 8.35 22.77 57.40
C GLU A 369 7.66 21.48 57.89
N GLN A 370 7.84 21.10 59.13
CA GLN A 370 7.21 19.89 59.73
C GLN A 370 5.68 19.94 59.74
N TYR A 371 5.06 21.14 59.67
CA TYR A 371 3.63 21.35 59.62
C TYR A 371 3.11 21.71 58.23
N GLN A 372 4.01 21.68 57.25
CA GLN A 372 3.67 21.92 55.86
C GLN A 372 3.61 20.59 55.09
N ALA A 373 2.79 20.56 54.06
CA ALA A 373 2.75 19.45 53.13
C ALA A 373 2.62 19.97 51.69
N CYS A 374 3.07 19.21 50.75
CA CYS A 374 2.89 19.51 49.33
C CYS A 374 1.42 19.27 48.90
N ALA A 375 0.80 20.22 48.19
CA ALA A 375 -0.58 20.13 47.74
C ALA A 375 -0.73 19.35 46.43
N ILE A 376 0.05 18.30 46.25
CA ILE A 376 -0.08 17.35 45.13
C ILE A 376 -0.30 15.91 45.66
N GLN A 377 -0.83 15.04 44.79
CA GLN A 377 -1.07 13.64 45.16
C GLN A 377 0.25 12.91 45.45
N GLY A 378 0.22 11.98 46.40
CA GLY A 378 1.39 11.24 46.83
C GLY A 378 2.29 11.97 47.85
N SER A 379 1.88 13.17 48.31
CA SER A 379 2.60 13.94 49.33
C SER A 379 2.48 13.29 50.72
N ARG A 380 3.53 13.53 51.54
CA ARG A 380 3.55 13.13 52.96
C ARG A 380 3.60 14.37 53.85
N PRO A 381 2.90 14.35 54.97
CA PRO A 381 2.99 15.48 55.92
C PRO A 381 4.44 15.71 56.39
N GLY A 382 4.85 16.97 56.49
CA GLY A 382 6.20 17.33 56.91
C GLY A 382 7.27 17.24 55.84
N THR A 383 6.89 17.03 54.55
CA THR A 383 7.85 17.03 53.43
C THR A 383 7.40 18.02 52.35
N LEU A 384 8.34 18.84 51.87
CA LEU A 384 8.15 19.75 50.74
C LEU A 384 8.63 19.14 49.41
N THR A 385 9.00 17.88 49.44
CA THR A 385 9.39 17.11 48.24
C THR A 385 8.51 15.87 48.13
N VAL A 386 8.14 15.52 46.89
CA VAL A 386 7.36 14.32 46.59
C VAL A 386 8.14 13.47 45.58
N ALA A 387 8.30 12.20 45.89
CA ALA A 387 8.89 11.27 44.93
C ALA A 387 7.94 11.10 43.73
N GLY A 388 8.46 11.25 42.51
CA GLY A 388 7.65 11.10 41.31
C GLY A 388 6.97 9.72 41.19
N ALA A 389 7.61 8.67 41.72
CA ALA A 389 7.01 7.34 41.79
C ALA A 389 5.74 7.31 42.68
N ASP A 390 5.77 7.98 43.84
CA ASP A 390 4.62 8.09 44.76
C ASP A 390 3.50 8.92 44.11
N TYR A 391 3.85 9.97 43.38
CA TYR A 391 2.91 10.75 42.58
C TYR A 391 2.24 9.91 41.48
N ALA A 392 3.02 9.13 40.69
CA ALA A 392 2.48 8.30 39.61
C ALA A 392 1.52 7.21 40.12
N ASP A 393 1.83 6.58 41.28
CA ASP A 393 0.96 5.59 41.89
C ASP A 393 -0.32 6.25 42.47
N ALA A 394 -0.17 7.38 43.19
CA ALA A 394 -1.33 8.05 43.82
C ALA A 394 -2.26 8.72 42.78
N ALA A 395 -1.72 9.36 41.74
CA ALA A 395 -2.51 10.10 40.75
C ALA A 395 -3.13 9.20 39.70
N PHE A 396 -2.40 8.22 39.19
CA PHE A 396 -2.78 7.39 38.05
C PHE A 396 -2.93 5.90 38.37
N GLY A 397 -2.37 5.42 39.49
CA GLY A 397 -2.26 4.00 39.81
C GLY A 397 -1.17 3.28 38.99
N TYR A 398 -0.20 4.02 38.46
CA TYR A 398 0.85 3.49 37.59
C TYR A 398 2.09 3.12 38.38
N ARG A 399 2.65 1.94 38.09
CA ARG A 399 3.81 1.38 38.80
C ARG A 399 4.90 0.94 37.86
N ARG A 400 6.17 1.14 38.26
CA ARG A 400 7.33 0.72 37.48
C ARG A 400 7.37 -0.78 37.20
N SER A 401 6.83 -1.62 38.07
CA SER A 401 6.72 -3.06 37.83
C SER A 401 5.95 -3.41 36.57
N HIS A 402 5.09 -2.51 36.09
CA HIS A 402 4.28 -2.68 34.88
C HIS A 402 5.03 -2.32 33.58
N LEU A 403 6.20 -1.70 33.66
CA LEU A 403 6.92 -1.18 32.50
C LEU A 403 7.10 -2.26 31.41
N TRP A 404 7.79 -3.33 31.73
CA TRP A 404 8.08 -4.39 30.74
C TRP A 404 6.85 -5.23 30.38
N ARG A 405 5.90 -5.37 31.29
CA ARG A 405 4.59 -5.95 30.99
C ARG A 405 3.90 -5.16 29.88
N ASN A 406 3.83 -3.83 30.01
CA ASN A 406 3.18 -2.95 29.05
C ASN A 406 3.89 -3.00 27.70
N PHE A 407 5.22 -3.01 27.66
CA PHE A 407 6.00 -3.24 26.44
C PHE A 407 5.62 -4.56 25.76
N GLY A 408 5.51 -5.65 26.52
CA GLY A 408 5.09 -6.95 26.00
C GLY A 408 3.66 -6.93 25.43
N ILE A 409 2.72 -6.23 26.09
CA ILE A 409 1.33 -6.10 25.61
C ILE A 409 1.31 -5.32 24.29
N ILE A 410 2.00 -4.18 24.19
CA ILE A 410 2.06 -3.38 22.94
C ILE A 410 2.67 -4.22 21.81
N THR A 411 3.73 -4.96 22.09
CA THR A 411 4.36 -5.86 21.10
C THR A 411 3.40 -6.96 20.64
N GLY A 412 2.63 -7.53 21.57
CA GLY A 412 1.57 -8.50 21.25
C GLY A 412 0.48 -7.90 20.36
N MET A 413 0.03 -6.66 20.66
CA MET A 413 -0.92 -5.94 19.84
C MET A 413 -0.35 -5.62 18.44
N PHE A 414 0.92 -5.24 18.35
CA PHE A 414 1.62 -5.04 17.08
C PHE A 414 1.56 -6.30 16.21
N ILE A 415 1.97 -7.44 16.75
CA ILE A 415 1.95 -8.72 16.03
C ILE A 415 0.52 -9.07 15.62
N PHE A 416 -0.46 -8.88 16.50
CA PHE A 416 -1.87 -9.12 16.21
C PHE A 416 -2.36 -8.28 15.02
N PHE A 417 -2.08 -6.97 14.98
CA PHE A 417 -2.52 -6.10 13.88
C PHE A 417 -1.78 -6.40 12.57
N VAL A 418 -0.50 -6.80 12.62
CA VAL A 418 0.23 -7.27 11.43
C VAL A 418 -0.40 -8.55 10.87
N CYS A 419 -0.72 -9.51 11.72
CA CYS A 419 -1.43 -10.72 11.29
C CYS A 419 -2.81 -10.41 10.72
N LEU A 420 -3.55 -9.50 11.36
CA LEU A 420 -4.87 -9.07 10.90
C LEU A 420 -4.79 -8.37 9.54
N THR A 421 -3.76 -7.53 9.32
CA THR A 421 -3.48 -6.90 8.02
C THR A 421 -3.20 -7.97 6.95
N ALA A 422 -2.36 -8.95 7.25
CA ALA A 422 -2.02 -10.02 6.33
C ALA A 422 -3.25 -10.85 5.93
N ILE A 423 -4.10 -11.22 6.90
CA ILE A 423 -5.36 -11.94 6.68
C ILE A 423 -6.33 -11.06 5.87
N GLY A 424 -6.47 -9.79 6.23
CA GLY A 424 -7.33 -8.84 5.52
C GLY A 424 -6.94 -8.70 4.04
N MET A 425 -5.66 -8.52 3.75
CA MET A 425 -5.16 -8.42 2.36
C MET A 425 -5.35 -9.74 1.58
N GLU A 426 -5.19 -10.89 2.22
CA GLU A 426 -5.39 -12.19 1.57
C GLU A 426 -6.87 -12.41 1.21
N SER A 427 -7.81 -11.96 2.06
CA SER A 427 -9.26 -12.13 1.86
C SER A 427 -9.86 -11.13 0.86
N GLN A 428 -9.14 -10.08 0.46
CA GLN A 428 -9.62 -9.13 -0.52
C GLN A 428 -9.83 -9.81 -1.88
N LYS A 429 -11.06 -9.64 -2.42
CA LYS A 429 -11.41 -10.09 -3.77
C LYS A 429 -11.23 -8.95 -4.76
N PRO A 430 -10.81 -9.22 -6.00
CA PRO A 430 -10.84 -8.22 -7.05
C PRO A 430 -12.28 -7.71 -7.20
N ASN A 431 -12.47 -6.41 -7.16
CA ASN A 431 -13.78 -5.85 -7.52
C ASN A 431 -14.06 -6.25 -8.98
N LYS A 432 -15.09 -7.02 -9.20
CA LYS A 432 -15.63 -7.29 -10.52
C LYS A 432 -16.39 -6.05 -11.01
N GLY A 433 -15.67 -5.00 -11.31
CA GLY A 433 -16.25 -3.74 -11.75
C GLY A 433 -15.18 -2.67 -11.76
N GLY A 434 -14.61 -2.41 -12.91
CA GLY A 434 -13.85 -1.20 -13.15
C GLY A 434 -14.76 0.01 -12.90
N GLY A 435 -14.15 1.07 -12.41
CA GLY A 435 -14.63 2.45 -12.28
C GLY A 435 -16.14 2.69 -12.13
N ALA A 436 -16.48 3.80 -11.67
CA ALA A 436 -17.80 4.36 -11.35
C ALA A 436 -19.02 4.10 -12.27
N VAL A 437 -19.03 3.03 -13.05
CA VAL A 437 -20.20 2.62 -13.83
C VAL A 437 -21.02 1.67 -12.98
N THR A 438 -22.08 2.16 -12.41
CA THR A 438 -23.07 1.35 -11.72
C THR A 438 -23.89 0.60 -12.76
N ILE A 439 -23.63 -0.70 -12.95
CA ILE A 439 -24.41 -1.53 -13.88
C ILE A 439 -25.61 -2.06 -13.12
N PHE A 440 -26.80 -1.67 -13.56
CA PHE A 440 -28.06 -2.19 -13.06
C PHE A 440 -28.52 -3.36 -13.94
N LYS A 441 -29.12 -4.39 -13.35
CA LYS A 441 -29.82 -5.39 -14.14
C LYS A 441 -31.00 -4.73 -14.88
N ARG A 442 -31.25 -5.14 -16.11
CA ARG A 442 -32.36 -4.61 -16.94
C ARG A 442 -33.67 -4.66 -16.15
N GLY A 443 -34.34 -3.51 -15.95
CA GLY A 443 -35.57 -3.37 -15.18
C GLY A 443 -35.42 -3.18 -13.67
N GLN A 444 -34.19 -3.06 -13.13
CA GLN A 444 -33.94 -2.79 -11.69
C GLN A 444 -33.22 -1.47 -11.43
N VAL A 445 -33.32 -0.52 -12.35
CA VAL A 445 -32.77 0.83 -12.16
C VAL A 445 -33.62 1.56 -11.14
N PRO A 446 -33.05 2.15 -10.06
CA PRO A 446 -33.81 2.96 -9.13
C PRO A 446 -34.42 4.17 -9.86
N LYS A 447 -35.70 4.48 -9.61
CA LYS A 447 -36.43 5.58 -10.25
C LYS A 447 -35.76 6.95 -10.13
N SER A 448 -34.90 7.14 -9.13
CA SER A 448 -34.09 8.35 -8.96
C SER A 448 -33.01 8.49 -10.05
N VAL A 449 -32.37 7.39 -10.46
CA VAL A 449 -31.34 7.38 -11.50
C VAL A 449 -31.95 7.44 -12.90
N GLU A 450 -33.12 6.86 -13.09
CA GLU A 450 -33.89 6.93 -14.33
C GLU A 450 -34.29 8.37 -14.65
N LYS A 451 -34.70 9.14 -13.63
CA LYS A 451 -35.07 10.54 -13.75
C LYS A 451 -33.87 11.46 -14.07
N ASP A 452 -32.70 11.15 -13.56
CA ASP A 452 -31.47 11.89 -13.86
C ASP A 452 -30.94 11.59 -15.28
N MET A 453 -31.18 10.37 -15.79
CA MET A 453 -30.86 10.00 -17.18
C MET A 453 -31.83 10.62 -18.20
N GLU A 454 -33.11 10.78 -17.87
CA GLU A 454 -34.07 11.45 -18.72
C GLU A 454 -33.81 12.95 -18.86
N THR A 455 -33.24 13.58 -17.83
CA THR A 455 -32.92 15.02 -17.83
C THR A 455 -31.64 15.33 -18.62
N GLN A 456 -30.84 14.35 -19.00
CA GLN A 456 -29.59 14.49 -19.76
C GLN A 456 -29.67 14.04 -21.23
N LYS A 457 -30.85 13.68 -21.75
CA LYS A 457 -30.99 13.38 -23.19
C LYS A 457 -31.08 14.67 -24.00
N PRO A 458 -30.19 14.87 -25.00
CA PRO A 458 -30.48 15.79 -26.07
C PRO A 458 -31.66 15.21 -26.86
N SER A 459 -32.61 16.07 -27.14
CA SER A 459 -33.77 15.81 -28.02
C SER A 459 -33.29 15.47 -29.43
N ASP A 460 -33.39 14.23 -29.86
CA ASP A 460 -33.60 13.87 -31.26
C ASP A 460 -34.27 12.50 -31.35
N GLU A 461 -35.26 12.45 -32.21
CA GLU A 461 -36.36 11.52 -32.35
C GLU A 461 -36.03 10.21 -33.09
N GLU A 462 -36.89 9.25 -32.83
CA GLU A 462 -37.49 8.20 -33.68
C GLU A 462 -36.87 6.80 -33.79
N SER A 463 -37.65 5.95 -33.21
CA SER A 463 -38.22 4.66 -33.69
C SER A 463 -37.31 3.48 -34.09
N GLY A 464 -37.65 2.36 -33.53
CA GLY A 464 -37.32 1.03 -34.12
C GLY A 464 -37.18 -0.10 -33.11
N THR A 465 -38.31 -0.66 -32.74
CA THR A 465 -38.46 -1.95 -32.08
C THR A 465 -37.86 -3.10 -32.89
N THR A 466 -36.91 -3.85 -32.38
CA THR A 466 -36.78 -5.27 -32.71
C THR A 466 -36.05 -5.99 -31.57
N GLU A 467 -36.72 -6.96 -30.97
CA GLU A 467 -36.16 -7.89 -29.99
C GLU A 467 -35.12 -8.79 -30.65
N PRO A 468 -34.02 -9.10 -29.98
CA PRO A 468 -33.27 -10.32 -30.24
C PRO A 468 -33.38 -11.28 -29.03
N GLY A 469 -33.59 -12.53 -29.39
CA GLY A 469 -33.90 -13.65 -28.55
C GLY A 469 -33.01 -13.93 -27.36
N ALA A 470 -33.64 -14.57 -26.39
CA ALA A 470 -33.05 -15.09 -25.18
C ALA A 470 -31.93 -16.11 -25.49
N VAL A 471 -30.72 -15.75 -25.08
CA VAL A 471 -29.65 -16.73 -24.92
C VAL A 471 -29.65 -17.16 -23.45
N ASN A 472 -29.99 -18.42 -23.22
CA ASN A 472 -29.89 -19.12 -21.94
C ASN A 472 -28.44 -19.15 -21.47
N GLU A 473 -28.05 -18.31 -20.50
CA GLU A 473 -26.85 -18.53 -19.71
C GLU A 473 -27.12 -19.65 -18.70
N LYS A 474 -26.65 -20.85 -19.05
CA LYS A 474 -26.43 -21.89 -18.07
C LYS A 474 -25.42 -21.45 -17.04
N GLN A 475 -25.80 -21.51 -15.77
CA GLN A 475 -24.94 -21.46 -14.60
C GLN A 475 -23.68 -22.33 -14.83
N GLY A 476 -22.56 -21.67 -15.07
CA GLY A 476 -21.24 -22.29 -14.99
C GLY A 476 -20.83 -22.37 -13.52
N SER A 477 -20.73 -23.58 -13.06
CA SER A 477 -20.32 -23.95 -11.71
C SER A 477 -18.98 -23.37 -11.29
N GLU A 478 -18.86 -23.10 -9.99
CA GLU A 478 -17.68 -22.60 -9.26
C GLU A 478 -16.44 -23.54 -9.29
N ASP A 479 -16.37 -24.50 -10.18
CA ASP A 479 -15.33 -25.55 -10.25
C ASP A 479 -14.19 -25.28 -11.23
N SER A 480 -14.13 -24.11 -11.87
CA SER A 480 -13.08 -23.84 -12.87
C SER A 480 -11.77 -23.26 -12.31
N ASP A 481 -11.74 -22.80 -11.06
CA ASP A 481 -10.51 -22.30 -10.43
C ASP A 481 -9.55 -23.39 -9.91
N ASP A 482 -10.02 -24.63 -9.83
CA ASP A 482 -9.23 -25.76 -9.27
C ASP A 482 -8.41 -26.52 -10.35
N LYS A 483 -8.55 -26.17 -11.64
CA LYS A 483 -7.88 -26.91 -12.74
C LYS A 483 -6.57 -26.29 -13.24
N LEU A 484 -6.18 -25.11 -12.76
CA LEU A 484 -4.91 -24.45 -13.14
C LEU A 484 -3.71 -24.85 -12.27
N GLY A 485 -3.90 -25.76 -11.34
CA GLY A 485 -2.91 -26.19 -10.34
C GLY A 485 -1.86 -27.20 -10.79
N GLY A 486 -1.63 -27.41 -12.08
CA GLY A 486 -0.80 -28.52 -12.54
C GLY A 486 0.26 -28.23 -13.61
N VAL A 487 0.59 -26.96 -13.90
CA VAL A 487 1.60 -26.69 -14.92
C VAL A 487 2.99 -26.90 -14.36
N ALA A 488 3.67 -27.94 -14.86
CA ALA A 488 5.09 -28.19 -14.61
C ALA A 488 5.92 -26.96 -15.03
N LYS A 489 7.06 -26.73 -14.35
CA LYS A 489 8.08 -25.77 -14.75
C LYS A 489 8.44 -25.98 -16.22
N ASN A 490 7.84 -25.24 -17.12
CA ASN A 490 8.20 -25.24 -18.53
C ASN A 490 8.17 -23.79 -19.02
N GLU A 491 9.09 -23.49 -19.87
CA GLU A 491 9.05 -22.33 -20.74
C GLU A 491 7.72 -22.38 -21.49
N THR A 492 6.76 -21.56 -21.06
CA THR A 492 5.46 -21.49 -21.72
C THR A 492 5.61 -20.50 -22.87
N ILE A 493 5.69 -21.03 -24.07
CA ILE A 493 5.56 -20.24 -25.30
C ILE A 493 4.06 -20.09 -25.56
N PHE A 494 3.64 -18.88 -25.87
CA PHE A 494 2.27 -18.56 -26.23
C PHE A 494 2.24 -18.30 -27.75
N THR A 495 1.49 -19.09 -28.48
CA THR A 495 1.26 -18.91 -29.93
C THR A 495 -0.20 -18.58 -30.17
N PHE A 496 -0.48 -17.72 -31.15
CA PHE A 496 -1.83 -17.37 -31.54
C PHE A 496 -1.91 -17.21 -33.07
N GLN A 497 -2.99 -17.70 -33.67
CA GLN A 497 -3.20 -17.66 -35.12
C GLN A 497 -4.64 -17.24 -35.43
N ASN A 498 -4.79 -16.47 -36.50
CA ASN A 498 -6.09 -16.05 -37.07
C ASN A 498 -7.02 -15.38 -36.04
N ILE A 499 -6.45 -14.61 -35.08
CA ILE A 499 -7.27 -13.88 -34.12
C ILE A 499 -7.99 -12.74 -34.82
N THR A 500 -9.33 -12.82 -34.87
CA THR A 500 -10.19 -11.75 -35.34
C THR A 500 -11.13 -11.34 -34.22
N TYR A 501 -11.15 -10.07 -33.87
CA TYR A 501 -11.99 -9.53 -32.80
C TYR A 501 -12.88 -8.39 -33.32
N THR A 502 -14.19 -8.59 -33.23
CA THR A 502 -15.21 -7.64 -33.63
C THR A 502 -16.02 -7.16 -32.44
N ILE A 503 -16.39 -5.88 -32.45
CA ILE A 503 -17.28 -5.28 -31.46
C ILE A 503 -18.51 -4.70 -32.16
N PRO A 504 -19.69 -4.70 -31.53
CA PRO A 504 -20.84 -3.96 -32.01
C PRO A 504 -20.55 -2.44 -31.90
N TYR A 505 -20.74 -1.71 -33.00
CA TYR A 505 -20.50 -0.28 -33.06
C TYR A 505 -21.62 0.42 -33.88
N GLU A 506 -22.33 1.34 -33.27
CA GLU A 506 -23.47 2.07 -33.84
C GLU A 506 -24.55 1.14 -34.46
N LYS A 507 -24.66 1.09 -35.80
CA LYS A 507 -25.61 0.22 -36.52
C LYS A 507 -24.97 -1.00 -37.19
N GLY A 508 -23.73 -1.37 -36.81
CA GLY A 508 -22.99 -2.48 -37.41
C GLY A 508 -21.96 -3.09 -36.47
N GLU A 509 -21.07 -3.87 -37.04
CA GLU A 509 -19.92 -4.46 -36.33
C GLU A 509 -18.63 -3.79 -36.79
N ARG A 510 -17.75 -3.43 -35.86
CA ARG A 510 -16.41 -2.93 -36.15
C ARG A 510 -15.39 -3.98 -35.77
N THR A 511 -14.60 -4.42 -36.74
CA THR A 511 -13.48 -5.33 -36.48
C THR A 511 -12.30 -4.55 -35.93
N LEU A 512 -11.87 -4.89 -34.72
CA LEU A 512 -10.73 -4.28 -34.03
C LEU A 512 -9.42 -5.01 -34.33
N LEU A 513 -9.46 -6.33 -34.47
CA LEU A 513 -8.33 -7.17 -34.87
C LEU A 513 -8.77 -8.06 -36.02
N LYS A 514 -7.91 -8.25 -37.01
CA LYS A 514 -8.19 -9.11 -38.16
C LYS A 514 -6.96 -9.94 -38.53
N ASP A 515 -7.12 -11.27 -38.45
CA ASP A 515 -6.12 -12.28 -38.85
C ASP A 515 -4.73 -12.02 -38.21
N VAL A 516 -4.70 -11.71 -36.90
CA VAL A 516 -3.46 -11.49 -36.16
C VAL A 516 -2.87 -12.84 -35.75
N GLN A 517 -1.56 -13.01 -35.98
CA GLN A 517 -0.80 -14.24 -35.73
C GLN A 517 0.48 -13.92 -34.93
N GLY A 518 0.93 -14.88 -34.08
CA GLY A 518 2.16 -14.77 -33.34
C GLY A 518 2.55 -16.02 -32.55
#